data_808c897c83663abaadc940c777a3a0f0
#
_entry.id   808c897c83663abaadc940c777a3a0f0
#
_cell.length_a   1.000
_cell.length_b   1.000
_cell.length_c   1.000
_cell.angle_alpha   90.00
_cell.angle_beta   90.00
_cell.angle_gamma   90.00
#
_symmetry.space_group_name_H-M   'P 1'
#
loop_
_entity.id
_entity.type
_entity.pdbx_description
1 polymer ?
#
loop_
_entity_poly.entity_id
_entity_poly.type
_entity_poly.pdbx_seq_one_letter_code
_entity_poly.pdbx_strand_id
1 'polypeptide(L)'
;MVALSEAAEAGRIDSMPKLFEYFGIIIFFYSNEHEPVHVHGRCQGRESKAELVIEKGRVTGVNYSSVRGKRPLSKTELKDFQIVTEHYANDIVQKWIDYFILHKPIDPRTITRRIK
;
A
#
# COMPACT_ATOMS: atom_id res chain seq x y z
N MET A 1 8.07 -19.58 -23.55
CA MET A 1 7.93 -19.09 -23.03
C MET A 1 7.49 -18.11 -23.11
N VAL A 2 7.40 -17.80 -23.83
CA VAL A 2 6.79 -16.72 -23.72
C VAL A 2 6.16 -16.63 -22.50
N ALA A 3 5.69 -17.66 -22.13
CA ALA A 3 5.17 -17.62 -20.87
C ALA A 3 6.13 -16.98 -19.96
N LEU A 4 7.38 -17.19 -20.26
CA LEU A 4 8.28 -16.61 -19.44
C LEU A 4 8.24 -15.15 -19.48
N SER A 5 8.20 -14.60 -20.64
CA SER A 5 8.09 -13.20 -20.72
C SER A 5 6.82 -12.76 -20.16
N GLU A 6 5.80 -13.50 -20.37
CA GLU A 6 4.58 -13.10 -19.81
C GLU A 6 4.58 -13.18 -18.36
N ALA A 7 5.24 -14.15 -17.83
CA ALA A 7 5.37 -14.23 -16.41
C ALA A 7 6.12 -13.03 -15.89
N ALA A 8 7.11 -12.63 -16.59
CA ALA A 8 7.82 -11.45 -16.18
C ALA A 8 6.94 -10.24 -16.23
N GLU A 9 6.09 -10.19 -17.22
CA GLU A 9 5.18 -9.10 -17.29
C GLU A 9 4.15 -9.16 -16.20
N ALA A 10 3.67 -10.32 -15.92
CA ALA A 10 2.76 -10.48 -14.81
C ALA A 10 3.45 -10.08 -13.52
N GLY A 11 4.71 -10.42 -13.37
CA GLY A 11 5.44 -9.98 -12.21
C GLY A 11 5.56 -8.49 -12.15
N ARG A 12 5.75 -7.83 -13.27
CA ARG A 12 5.76 -6.39 -13.27
C ARG A 12 4.41 -5.80 -12.92
N ILE A 13 3.33 -6.38 -13.42
CA ILE A 13 2.00 -5.96 -13.06
C ILE A 13 1.82 -6.08 -11.56
N ASP A 14 2.33 -7.17 -10.99
CA ASP A 14 2.21 -7.39 -9.58
C ASP A 14 3.26 -6.69 -8.76
N SER A 15 4.22 -6.01 -9.40
CA SER A 15 5.31 -5.40 -8.66
C SER A 15 4.85 -4.27 -7.74
N MET A 16 3.68 -3.71 -8.03
CA MET A 16 3.10 -2.65 -7.22
C MET A 16 1.60 -2.89 -7.09
N PRO A 17 1.19 -3.96 -6.40
CA PRO A 17 -0.23 -4.25 -6.29
C PRO A 17 -0.95 -3.13 -5.54
N LYS A 18 -1.96 -2.58 -6.18
CA LYS A 18 -2.75 -1.48 -5.64
C LYS A 18 -3.81 -2.04 -4.70
N LEU A 19 -3.94 -1.45 -3.52
CA LEU A 19 -4.94 -1.82 -2.55
C LEU A 19 -6.15 -0.91 -2.63
N PHE A 20 -5.89 0.39 -2.58
CA PHE A 20 -6.95 1.38 -2.52
C PHE A 20 -6.59 2.59 -3.36
N GLU A 21 -7.61 3.29 -3.81
CA GLU A 21 -7.46 4.62 -4.34
C GLU A 21 -8.40 5.53 -3.56
N TYR A 22 -7.86 6.60 -2.97
CA TYR A 22 -8.62 7.50 -2.12
C TYR A 22 -8.31 8.93 -2.52
N PHE A 23 -9.22 9.54 -3.26
CA PHE A 23 -9.15 10.95 -3.68
C PHE A 23 -7.76 11.35 -4.18
N GLY A 24 -7.28 10.59 -5.15
CA GLY A 24 -6.00 10.87 -5.81
C GLY A 24 -4.80 10.20 -5.16
N ILE A 25 -4.96 9.62 -3.97
CA ILE A 25 -3.88 8.88 -3.33
C ILE A 25 -4.02 7.41 -3.71
N ILE A 26 -2.96 6.82 -4.24
CA ILE A 26 -2.93 5.40 -4.53
C ILE A 26 -2.16 4.71 -3.42
N ILE A 27 -2.79 3.76 -2.75
CA ILE A 27 -2.18 2.98 -1.67
C ILE A 27 -1.83 1.61 -2.23
N PHE A 28 -0.56 1.22 -2.09
CA PHE A 28 -0.06 0.02 -2.75
C PHE A 28 1.09 -0.61 -1.96
N PHE A 29 1.44 -1.85 -2.33
CA PHE A 29 2.65 -2.52 -1.88
C PHE A 29 3.70 -2.46 -2.98
N TYR A 30 4.98 -2.60 -2.62
CA TYR A 30 6.00 -3.04 -3.57
C TYR A 30 6.20 -4.53 -3.33
N SER A 31 6.16 -5.34 -4.38
CA SER A 31 6.20 -6.79 -4.24
C SER A 31 7.53 -7.30 -3.69
N ASN A 32 8.58 -6.51 -3.78
CA ASN A 32 9.89 -6.89 -3.26
C ASN A 32 10.17 -6.33 -1.87
N GLU A 33 9.18 -5.71 -1.24
CA GLU A 33 9.35 -5.11 0.09
C GLU A 33 8.28 -5.66 1.02
N HIS A 34 8.49 -6.84 1.53
CA HIS A 34 7.41 -7.45 2.30
C HIS A 34 7.55 -7.30 3.82
N GLU A 35 8.70 -7.00 4.36
CA GLU A 35 8.82 -6.83 5.80
C GLU A 35 9.51 -5.54 6.15
N PRO A 36 9.04 -4.84 7.18
CA PRO A 36 7.83 -5.08 7.98
C PRO A 36 6.57 -4.75 7.20
N VAL A 37 5.40 -5.01 7.77
CA VAL A 37 4.13 -4.71 7.10
C VAL A 37 4.02 -3.21 6.90
N HIS A 38 3.93 -2.80 5.66
CA HIS A 38 3.83 -1.37 5.34
C HIS A 38 3.13 -1.18 4.00
N VAL A 39 2.67 0.04 3.78
CA VAL A 39 2.08 0.45 2.50
C VAL A 39 2.72 1.75 2.06
N HIS A 40 2.65 2.02 0.79
CA HIS A 40 3.08 3.28 0.19
C HIS A 40 1.85 4.05 -0.27
N GLY A 41 1.91 5.36 -0.18
CA GLY A 41 0.90 6.24 -0.73
C GLY A 41 1.56 7.16 -1.74
N ARG A 42 0.98 7.23 -2.93
CA ARG A 42 1.53 8.03 -4.03
C ARG A 42 0.46 9.00 -4.54
N CYS A 43 0.88 10.23 -4.79
CA CYS A 43 0.00 11.23 -5.38
C CYS A 43 0.84 12.22 -6.15
N GLN A 44 0.59 12.33 -7.46
CA GLN A 44 1.23 13.34 -8.30
C GLN A 44 2.75 13.39 -8.16
N GLY A 45 3.37 12.24 -8.21
CA GLY A 45 4.83 12.15 -8.16
C GLY A 45 5.43 12.22 -6.77
N ARG A 46 4.62 12.39 -5.75
CA ARG A 46 5.07 12.37 -4.36
C ARG A 46 4.70 11.05 -3.74
N GLU A 47 5.49 10.61 -2.79
CA GLU A 47 5.27 9.30 -2.19
C GLU A 47 5.74 9.29 -0.75
N SER A 48 4.97 8.67 0.12
CA SER A 48 5.33 8.45 1.52
C SER A 48 5.00 7.00 1.88
N LYS A 49 5.48 6.57 3.02
CA LYS A 49 5.35 5.19 3.47
C LYS A 49 4.71 5.17 4.84
N ALA A 50 3.90 4.17 5.09
CA ALA A 50 3.27 3.94 6.39
C ALA A 50 3.61 2.52 6.84
N GLU A 51 4.29 2.41 7.97
CA GLU A 51 4.62 1.12 8.55
C GLU A 51 3.64 0.82 9.66
N LEU A 52 2.98 -0.33 9.61
CA LEU A 52 1.99 -0.71 10.59
C LEU A 52 2.68 -1.46 11.73
N VAL A 53 2.52 -0.95 12.95
CA VAL A 53 3.08 -1.59 14.14
C VAL A 53 2.07 -2.61 14.62
N ILE A 54 2.49 -3.87 14.68
CA ILE A 54 1.61 -4.97 15.05
C ILE A 54 2.11 -5.58 16.33
N GLU A 55 1.25 -5.63 17.33
CA GLU A 55 1.56 -6.24 18.62
C GLU A 55 0.44 -7.19 19.00
N LYS A 56 0.81 -8.42 19.29
CA LYS A 56 -0.16 -9.45 19.69
C LYS A 56 -1.30 -9.58 18.68
N GLY A 57 -0.94 -9.51 17.39
CA GLY A 57 -1.90 -9.67 16.31
C GLY A 57 -2.77 -8.48 16.01
N ARG A 58 -2.49 -7.34 16.64
CA ARG A 58 -3.30 -6.13 16.43
C ARG A 58 -2.43 -4.99 15.97
N VAL A 59 -2.99 -4.12 15.14
CA VAL A 59 -2.31 -2.90 14.76
C VAL A 59 -2.43 -1.91 15.91
N THR A 60 -1.31 -1.54 16.49
CA THR A 60 -1.29 -0.63 17.63
C THR A 60 -0.83 0.76 17.26
N GLY A 61 -0.33 0.95 16.05
CA GLY A 61 0.10 2.27 15.59
C GLY A 61 0.55 2.21 14.15
N VAL A 62 0.77 3.38 13.59
CA VAL A 62 1.27 3.51 12.21
C VAL A 62 2.33 4.59 12.22
N ASN A 63 3.50 4.28 11.66
CA ASN A 63 4.60 5.22 11.56
C ASN A 63 4.76 5.66 10.11
N TYR A 64 4.76 6.97 9.88
CA TYR A 64 4.85 7.53 8.53
C TYR A 64 6.26 8.04 8.30
N SER A 65 6.76 7.85 7.09
CA SER A 65 8.10 8.31 6.73
C SER A 65 8.17 8.61 5.24
N SER A 66 9.20 9.33 4.85
CA SER A 66 9.43 9.61 3.45
C SER A 66 10.09 8.41 2.78
N VAL A 67 10.04 8.39 1.47
CA VAL A 67 10.63 7.33 0.66
C VAL A 67 11.87 7.89 0.00
N ARG A 68 12.96 7.16 0.10
CA ARG A 68 14.24 7.61 -0.45
C ARG A 68 14.11 7.88 -1.94
N GLY A 69 14.60 9.04 -2.36
CA GLY A 69 14.54 9.41 -3.77
C GLY A 69 13.22 9.95 -4.24
N LYS A 70 12.27 10.12 -3.33
CA LYS A 70 10.95 10.66 -3.69
C LYS A 70 10.65 11.87 -2.84
N ARG A 71 9.91 12.82 -3.40
CA ARG A 71 9.38 13.90 -2.59
C ARG A 71 8.24 13.35 -1.75
N PRO A 72 8.13 13.74 -0.49
CA PRO A 72 7.06 13.24 0.36
C PRO A 72 5.71 13.80 -0.06
N LEU A 73 4.65 13.14 0.33
CA LEU A 73 3.29 13.66 0.14
C LEU A 73 3.18 15.05 0.77
N SER A 74 2.39 15.91 0.17
CA SER A 74 2.13 17.23 0.75
C SER A 74 1.37 17.06 2.07
N LYS A 75 1.26 18.15 2.82
CA LYS A 75 0.58 18.09 4.11
C LYS A 75 -0.85 17.56 3.97
N THR A 76 -1.59 18.04 2.98
CA THR A 76 -2.97 17.61 2.76
C THR A 76 -3.01 16.16 2.28
N GLU A 77 -2.12 15.82 1.37
CA GLU A 77 -2.04 14.43 0.87
C GLU A 77 -1.67 13.46 1.98
N LEU A 78 -0.73 13.86 2.83
CA LEU A 78 -0.33 13.01 3.94
C LEU A 78 -1.48 12.79 4.90
N LYS A 79 -2.27 13.82 5.15
CA LYS A 79 -3.44 13.68 6.02
C LYS A 79 -4.43 12.68 5.44
N ASP A 80 -4.69 12.75 4.14
CA ASP A 80 -5.59 11.79 3.50
C ASP A 80 -5.00 10.38 3.55
N PHE A 81 -3.70 10.26 3.35
CA PHE A 81 -3.03 8.96 3.44
C PHE A 81 -3.16 8.38 4.85
N GLN A 82 -2.99 9.22 5.87
CA GLN A 82 -3.15 8.78 7.26
C GLN A 82 -4.58 8.31 7.52
N ILE A 83 -5.56 9.08 7.05
CA ILE A 83 -6.96 8.73 7.27
C ILE A 83 -7.29 7.37 6.67
N VAL A 84 -6.93 7.14 5.42
CA VAL A 84 -7.29 5.89 4.76
C VAL A 84 -6.49 4.71 5.33
N THR A 85 -5.22 4.93 5.64
CA THR A 85 -4.38 3.87 6.18
C THR A 85 -4.89 3.42 7.55
N GLU A 86 -5.23 4.37 8.40
CA GLU A 86 -5.67 4.02 9.75
C GLU A 86 -7.08 3.44 9.75
N HIS A 87 -7.94 3.94 8.90
CA HIS A 87 -9.30 3.41 8.82
C HIS A 87 -9.29 1.95 8.34
N TYR A 88 -8.43 1.62 7.39
CA TYR A 88 -8.38 0.28 6.81
C TYR A 88 -7.17 -0.52 7.29
N ALA A 89 -6.61 -0.19 8.45
CA ALA A 89 -5.38 -0.83 8.92
C ALA A 89 -5.49 -2.34 8.98
N ASN A 90 -6.60 -2.86 9.51
CA ASN A 90 -6.78 -4.31 9.60
C ASN A 90 -6.91 -4.95 8.22
N ASP A 91 -7.60 -4.27 7.30
CA ASP A 91 -7.72 -4.75 5.93
C ASP A 91 -6.35 -4.78 5.25
N ILE A 92 -5.52 -3.80 5.53
CA ILE A 92 -4.18 -3.74 4.95
C ILE A 92 -3.35 -4.94 5.42
N VAL A 93 -3.42 -5.25 6.71
CA VAL A 93 -2.71 -6.42 7.23
C VAL A 93 -3.20 -7.68 6.57
N GLN A 94 -4.51 -7.83 6.40
CA GLN A 94 -5.06 -9.02 5.76
C GLN A 94 -4.63 -9.11 4.29
N LYS A 95 -4.64 -7.98 3.58
CA LYS A 95 -4.19 -7.95 2.19
C LYS A 95 -2.70 -8.26 2.09
N TRP A 96 -1.91 -7.82 3.07
CA TRP A 96 -0.48 -8.14 3.12
C TRP A 96 -0.30 -9.66 3.27
N ILE A 97 -1.05 -10.29 4.17
CA ILE A 97 -1.01 -11.73 4.35
C ILE A 97 -1.44 -12.44 3.06
N ASP A 98 -2.54 -11.99 2.49
CA ASP A 98 -3.07 -12.59 1.25
C ASP A 98 -2.03 -12.54 0.14
N TYR A 99 -1.36 -11.42 -0.02
CA TYR A 99 -0.44 -11.23 -1.12
C TYR A 99 0.91 -11.91 -0.88
N PHE A 100 1.54 -11.62 0.27
CA PHE A 100 2.91 -12.07 0.50
C PHE A 100 3.00 -13.49 1.05
N ILE A 101 2.00 -13.94 1.79
CA ILE A 101 2.02 -15.26 2.39
C ILE A 101 1.22 -16.26 1.57
N LEU A 102 0.01 -15.89 1.18
CA LEU A 102 -0.89 -16.82 0.50
C LEU A 102 -0.83 -16.69 -1.01
N HIS A 103 -0.07 -15.72 -1.51
CA HIS A 103 0.14 -15.52 -2.96
C HIS A 103 -1.17 -15.32 -3.72
N LYS A 104 -2.10 -14.59 -3.11
CA LYS A 104 -3.36 -14.24 -3.74
C LYS A 104 -3.25 -12.88 -4.39
N PRO A 105 -3.95 -12.66 -5.50
CA PRO A 105 -3.96 -11.32 -6.11
C PRO A 105 -4.72 -10.35 -5.23
N ILE A 106 -4.38 -9.07 -5.34
CA ILE A 106 -5.09 -8.01 -4.66
C ILE A 106 -6.12 -7.43 -5.61
N ASP A 107 -7.34 -7.27 -5.12
CA ASP A 107 -8.43 -6.68 -5.87
C ASP A 107 -8.53 -5.21 -5.44
N PRO A 108 -8.11 -4.27 -6.26
CA PRO A 108 -8.07 -2.87 -5.84
C PRO A 108 -9.47 -2.29 -5.67
N ARG A 109 -9.59 -1.37 -4.73
CA ARG A 109 -10.86 -0.76 -4.41
C ARG A 109 -10.74 0.75 -4.42
N THR A 110 -11.64 1.41 -5.12
CA THR A 110 -11.70 2.86 -5.15
C THR A 110 -12.69 3.33 -4.09
N ILE A 111 -12.25 4.21 -3.22
CA ILE A 111 -13.07 4.74 -2.14
C ILE A 111 -13.59 6.08 -2.60
N THR A 112 -14.91 6.19 -2.75
CA THR A 112 -15.53 7.35 -3.37
C THR A 112 -16.16 8.30 -2.37
N ARG A 113 -16.17 7.95 -1.08
CA ARG A 113 -16.71 8.81 -0.04
C ARG A 113 -15.63 9.13 0.96
N ARG A 114 -15.67 10.36 1.50
CA ARG A 114 -14.71 10.74 2.53
C ARG A 114 -14.93 9.90 3.78
N ILE A 115 -13.82 9.42 4.34
CA ILE A 115 -13.82 8.69 5.60
C ILE A 115 -13.96 9.71 6.72
N LYS A 116 -14.85 9.42 7.67
CA LYS A 116 -15.11 10.34 8.78
C LYS A 116 -14.49 9.86 10.07
#